data_1fcac8ed5f66e78eaf77a2777453daea
#
_entry.id   1fcac8ed5f66e78eaf77a2777453daea
#
_cell.length_a   1.000
_cell.length_b   1.000
_cell.length_c   1.000
_cell.angle_alpha   90.00
_cell.angle_beta   90.00
_cell.angle_gamma   90.00
#
_symmetry.space_group_name_H-M   'P 1'
#
loop_
_entity.id
_entity.type
_entity.pdbx_description
1 polymer ?
#
loop_
_entity_poly.entity_id
_entity_poly.type
_entity_poly.pdbx_seq_one_letter_code
_entity_poly.pdbx_strand_id
1 'polypeptide(L)'
;MIPALLSPLVAQGQPNRFYMKADLGGNITHETDLREFFGNDVTGARVKFDPGYRIGVAAGYELCQWFAVEGEVGAMANNIKSITGADRVDAVFANVPFLVNARLQAPKNWKFSPYIGAGVGGAASIIDSDHIVMSDTDVHGSDADVVFAWQGFAGFRIALNDAMGVGFEYRYLAASRPTWKAEFAFGTGTDTMGFGRTQTHSFSVVFDWRF
;
A
#
# COMPACT_ATOMS: atom_id res chain seq x y z
N MET A 1 36.74 -29.88 -18.61
CA MET A 1 35.43 -30.29 -19.16
C MET A 1 34.56 -30.65 -17.97
N ILE A 2 33.65 -29.75 -17.58
CA ILE A 2 32.64 -29.98 -16.56
C ILE A 2 31.29 -29.97 -17.26
N PRO A 3 30.54 -31.09 -17.31
CA PRO A 3 29.21 -31.08 -17.93
C PRO A 3 28.24 -30.39 -16.98
N ALA A 4 27.60 -29.35 -17.50
CA ALA A 4 26.49 -28.68 -16.86
C ALA A 4 25.29 -29.64 -16.77
N LEU A 5 24.95 -30.05 -15.57
CA LEU A 5 23.72 -30.72 -15.22
C LEU A 5 22.58 -29.68 -15.15
N LEU A 6 22.08 -29.26 -16.30
CA LEU A 6 20.77 -28.67 -16.42
C LEU A 6 19.74 -29.82 -16.41
N SER A 7 19.35 -30.24 -15.21
CA SER A 7 18.21 -31.11 -15.07
C SER A 7 16.96 -30.26 -15.40
N PRO A 8 16.09 -30.69 -16.33
CA PRO A 8 14.82 -30.03 -16.55
C PRO A 8 14.01 -30.14 -15.26
N LEU A 9 13.59 -29.01 -14.71
CA LEU A 9 12.57 -28.96 -13.67
C LEU A 9 11.28 -29.52 -14.28
N VAL A 10 11.12 -30.83 -14.20
CA VAL A 10 9.84 -31.49 -14.49
C VAL A 10 8.87 -30.96 -13.45
N ALA A 11 7.94 -30.14 -13.88
CA ALA A 11 6.81 -29.70 -13.10
C ALA A 11 5.95 -30.92 -12.77
N GLN A 12 6.29 -31.62 -11.70
CA GLN A 12 5.38 -32.58 -11.10
C GLN A 12 4.18 -31.78 -10.61
N GLY A 13 3.00 -32.10 -11.14
CA GLY A 13 1.74 -31.49 -10.77
C GLY A 13 1.48 -31.62 -9.26
N GLN A 14 1.93 -30.64 -8.51
CA GLN A 14 1.55 -30.51 -7.11
C GLN A 14 0.18 -29.85 -7.08
N PRO A 15 -0.84 -30.50 -6.47
CA PRO A 15 -2.10 -29.84 -6.20
C PRO A 15 -1.84 -28.64 -5.28
N ASN A 16 -2.59 -27.57 -5.49
CA ASN A 16 -2.60 -26.38 -4.63
C ASN A 16 -1.41 -25.41 -4.79
N ARG A 17 -1.07 -25.04 -6.03
CA ARG A 17 -0.10 -23.94 -6.29
C ARG A 17 -0.74 -22.56 -6.24
N PHE A 18 -2.06 -22.46 -6.46
CA PHE A 18 -2.78 -21.21 -6.34
C PHE A 18 -3.27 -21.01 -4.91
N TYR A 19 -3.19 -19.77 -4.48
CA TYR A 19 -3.77 -19.33 -3.22
C TYR A 19 -4.30 -17.91 -3.33
N MET A 20 -5.21 -17.57 -2.42
CA MET A 20 -5.71 -16.22 -2.22
C MET A 20 -5.41 -15.81 -0.78
N LYS A 21 -5.16 -14.52 -0.60
CA LYS A 21 -5.03 -13.89 0.72
C LYS A 21 -6.02 -12.74 0.83
N ALA A 22 -6.54 -12.55 2.02
CA ALA A 22 -7.20 -11.31 2.42
C ALA A 22 -6.54 -10.81 3.70
N ASP A 23 -6.31 -9.50 3.79
CA ASP A 23 -5.74 -8.87 4.97
C ASP A 23 -6.62 -7.73 5.47
N LEU A 24 -6.66 -7.58 6.80
CA LEU A 24 -7.33 -6.48 7.49
C LEU A 24 -6.44 -6.03 8.64
N GLY A 25 -6.23 -4.73 8.77
CA GLY A 25 -5.35 -4.21 9.80
C GLY A 25 -5.41 -2.71 9.99
N GLY A 26 -4.47 -2.22 10.80
CA GLY A 26 -4.23 -0.80 11.00
C GLY A 26 -3.00 -0.34 10.22
N ASN A 27 -2.96 0.96 9.94
CA ASN A 27 -1.79 1.58 9.34
C ASN A 27 -1.42 2.90 10.04
N ILE A 28 -0.16 3.28 9.87
CA ILE A 28 0.41 4.56 10.30
C ILE A 28 1.14 5.14 9.11
N THR A 29 0.68 6.28 8.61
CA THR A 29 1.34 7.03 7.55
C THR A 29 2.21 8.10 8.17
N HIS A 30 3.49 8.14 7.75
CA HIS A 30 4.43 9.17 8.21
C HIS A 30 4.04 10.56 7.70
N GLU A 31 4.44 11.57 8.46
CA GLU A 31 4.35 12.95 8.01
C GLU A 31 5.00 13.10 6.63
N THR A 32 4.37 13.88 5.75
CA THR A 32 4.92 14.22 4.44
C THR A 32 5.02 15.73 4.28
N ASP A 33 5.97 16.18 3.46
CA ASP A 33 6.09 17.60 3.14
C ASP A 33 5.00 18.01 2.16
N LEU A 34 4.38 19.17 2.39
CA LEU A 34 3.62 19.86 1.36
C LEU A 34 4.64 20.68 0.55
N ARG A 35 4.80 20.35 -0.73
CA ARG A 35 5.84 20.93 -1.59
C ARG A 35 5.32 22.05 -2.47
N GLU A 36 4.11 21.92 -2.92
CA GLU A 36 3.47 22.87 -3.80
C GLU A 36 2.06 23.15 -3.29
N PHE A 37 1.70 24.40 -3.22
CA PHE A 37 0.39 24.87 -2.86
C PHE A 37 -0.02 25.99 -3.81
N PHE A 38 -1.04 25.73 -4.63
CA PHE A 38 -1.53 26.65 -5.67
C PHE A 38 -0.42 27.13 -6.62
N GLY A 39 0.35 26.18 -7.21
CA GLY A 39 1.40 26.50 -8.16
C GLY A 39 2.62 27.19 -7.58
N ASN A 40 2.67 27.40 -6.26
CA ASN A 40 3.82 28.00 -5.58
C ASN A 40 4.56 26.96 -4.74
N ASP A 41 5.89 26.95 -4.84
CA ASP A 41 6.74 26.12 -4.01
C ASP A 41 6.59 26.52 -2.53
N VAL A 42 6.24 25.56 -1.68
CA VAL A 42 6.13 25.76 -0.24
C VAL A 42 7.26 25.01 0.45
N THR A 43 7.97 25.69 1.33
CA THR A 43 9.05 25.07 2.12
C THR A 43 8.68 25.03 3.62
N GLY A 44 8.87 23.85 4.24
CA GLY A 44 8.67 23.67 5.69
C GLY A 44 7.24 23.38 6.12
N ALA A 45 6.28 23.33 5.21
CA ALA A 45 4.92 22.89 5.54
C ALA A 45 4.85 21.36 5.57
N ARG A 46 4.18 20.81 6.59
CA ARG A 46 4.03 19.37 6.82
C ARG A 46 2.57 18.98 6.95
N VAL A 47 2.28 17.80 6.44
CA VAL A 47 1.00 17.13 6.58
C VAL A 47 1.15 15.96 7.54
N LYS A 48 0.34 15.92 8.59
CA LYS A 48 0.29 14.86 9.59
C LYS A 48 -0.97 14.04 9.41
N PHE A 49 -0.84 12.74 9.63
CA PHE A 49 -1.94 11.79 9.49
C PHE A 49 -2.26 11.14 10.85
N ASP A 50 -3.52 10.86 11.07
CA ASP A 50 -3.93 9.97 12.16
C ASP A 50 -3.74 8.50 11.74
N PRO A 51 -3.62 7.57 12.71
CA PRO A 51 -3.67 6.14 12.40
C PRO A 51 -4.94 5.78 11.61
N GLY A 52 -4.79 4.88 10.67
CA GLY A 52 -5.86 4.51 9.76
C GLY A 52 -6.05 3.01 9.64
N TYR A 53 -6.81 2.60 8.64
CA TYR A 53 -7.17 1.22 8.36
C TYR A 53 -6.58 0.76 7.04
N ARG A 54 -6.31 -0.56 6.97
CA ARG A 54 -5.90 -1.25 5.76
C ARG A 54 -6.81 -2.46 5.54
N ILE A 55 -7.19 -2.65 4.28
CA ILE A 55 -7.79 -3.89 3.76
C ILE A 55 -7.07 -4.26 2.47
N GLY A 56 -6.87 -5.54 2.21
CA GLY A 56 -6.22 -5.99 0.99
C GLY A 56 -6.63 -7.40 0.59
N VAL A 57 -6.46 -7.68 -0.70
CA VAL A 57 -6.60 -9.02 -1.28
C VAL A 57 -5.44 -9.29 -2.21
N ALA A 58 -4.98 -10.53 -2.24
CA ALA A 58 -3.95 -10.96 -3.18
C ALA A 58 -4.26 -12.36 -3.72
N ALA A 59 -3.89 -12.59 -4.96
CA ALA A 59 -3.87 -13.91 -5.59
C ALA A 59 -2.42 -14.26 -5.89
N GLY A 60 -2.00 -15.47 -5.51
CA GLY A 60 -0.62 -15.90 -5.64
C GLY A 60 -0.48 -17.25 -6.32
N TYR A 61 0.65 -17.44 -6.96
CA TYR A 61 1.07 -18.69 -7.56
C TYR A 61 2.44 -19.11 -7.04
N GLU A 62 2.53 -20.31 -6.47
CA GLU A 62 3.77 -20.86 -5.98
C GLU A 62 4.59 -21.48 -7.12
N LEU A 63 5.68 -20.85 -7.50
CA LEU A 63 6.61 -21.37 -8.49
C LEU A 63 7.38 -22.59 -7.97
N CYS A 64 7.72 -22.55 -6.69
CA CYS A 64 8.28 -23.68 -5.95
C CYS A 64 7.90 -23.57 -4.46
N GLN A 65 8.30 -24.54 -3.65
CA GLN A 65 7.97 -24.57 -2.21
C GLN A 65 8.45 -23.35 -1.40
N TRP A 66 9.45 -22.61 -1.92
CA TRP A 66 10.09 -21.48 -1.25
C TRP A 66 9.71 -20.12 -1.85
N PHE A 67 9.17 -20.12 -3.07
CA PHE A 67 9.01 -18.90 -3.84
C PHE A 67 7.63 -18.84 -4.51
N ALA A 68 6.97 -17.69 -4.36
CA ALA A 68 5.70 -17.38 -4.98
C ALA A 68 5.71 -15.98 -5.60
N VAL A 69 4.82 -15.77 -6.56
CA VAL A 69 4.50 -14.46 -7.14
C VAL A 69 3.05 -14.16 -6.81
N GLU A 70 2.77 -12.94 -6.38
CA GLU A 70 1.43 -12.49 -5.98
C GLU A 70 1.04 -11.24 -6.77
N GLY A 71 -0.21 -11.17 -7.23
CA GLY A 71 -0.86 -9.91 -7.60
C GLY A 71 -1.70 -9.43 -6.44
N GLU A 72 -1.57 -8.17 -6.07
CA GLU A 72 -2.22 -7.59 -4.89
C GLU A 72 -2.92 -6.28 -5.23
N VAL A 73 -4.10 -6.09 -4.64
CA VAL A 73 -4.81 -4.82 -4.56
C VAL A 73 -5.19 -4.58 -3.11
N GLY A 74 -4.96 -3.36 -2.63
CA GLY A 74 -5.33 -2.97 -1.27
C GLY A 74 -5.99 -1.60 -1.24
N ALA A 75 -6.48 -1.22 -0.07
CA ALA A 75 -6.93 0.13 0.23
C ALA A 75 -6.48 0.50 1.65
N MET A 76 -6.03 1.72 1.81
CA MET A 76 -5.65 2.33 3.08
C MET A 76 -6.27 3.70 3.17
N ALA A 77 -6.80 4.07 4.34
CA ALA A 77 -7.37 5.38 4.58
C ALA A 77 -6.88 5.93 5.92
N ASN A 78 -6.52 7.21 5.92
CA ASN A 78 -6.05 7.96 7.08
C ASN A 78 -6.73 9.34 7.08
N ASN A 79 -7.19 9.81 8.22
CA ASN A 79 -7.60 11.19 8.36
C ASN A 79 -6.37 12.10 8.37
N ILE A 80 -6.47 13.25 7.72
CA ILE A 80 -5.43 14.28 7.81
C ILE A 80 -5.63 15.02 9.13
N LYS A 81 -4.68 14.86 10.04
CA LYS A 81 -4.71 15.45 11.37
C LYS A 81 -4.47 16.94 11.36
N SER A 82 -3.48 17.38 10.59
CA SER A 82 -3.12 18.80 10.48
C SER A 82 -2.26 19.06 9.26
N ILE A 83 -2.38 20.26 8.72
CA ILE A 83 -1.51 20.83 7.69
C ILE A 83 -0.90 22.11 8.27
N THR A 84 0.40 22.31 8.13
CA THR A 84 1.07 23.53 8.63
C THR A 84 0.50 24.76 7.94
N GLY A 85 -0.01 25.72 8.72
CA GLY A 85 -0.63 26.95 8.22
C GLY A 85 -2.13 26.85 7.95
N ALA A 86 -2.76 25.69 8.14
CA ALA A 86 -4.21 25.56 8.08
C ALA A 86 -4.83 25.75 9.47
N ASP A 87 -5.92 26.52 9.53
CA ASP A 87 -6.68 26.75 10.76
C ASP A 87 -7.61 25.56 11.07
N ARG A 88 -8.11 24.91 10.02
CA ARG A 88 -8.97 23.73 10.11
C ARG A 88 -8.68 22.78 8.94
N VAL A 89 -8.67 21.49 9.21
CA VAL A 89 -8.51 20.44 8.21
C VAL A 89 -9.55 19.35 8.47
N ASP A 90 -10.39 19.11 7.48
CA ASP A 90 -11.35 18.00 7.45
C ASP A 90 -11.20 17.32 6.09
N ALA A 91 -10.26 16.37 6.06
CA ALA A 91 -9.86 15.69 4.84
C ALA A 91 -9.39 14.27 5.12
N VAL A 92 -9.65 13.37 4.17
CA VAL A 92 -9.22 11.98 4.17
C VAL A 92 -8.21 11.76 3.06
N PHE A 93 -7.14 11.09 3.41
CA PHE A 93 -6.12 10.61 2.48
C PHE A 93 -6.27 9.10 2.31
N ALA A 94 -6.47 8.64 1.09
CA ALA A 94 -6.55 7.24 0.78
C ALA A 94 -5.47 6.82 -0.25
N ASN A 95 -4.92 5.63 -0.07
CA ASN A 95 -4.05 4.97 -1.05
C ASN A 95 -4.64 3.63 -1.45
N VAL A 96 -4.72 3.40 -2.76
CA VAL A 96 -5.15 2.14 -3.35
C VAL A 96 -3.98 1.54 -4.13
N PRO A 97 -3.06 0.78 -3.46
CA PRO A 97 -1.95 0.13 -4.13
C PRO A 97 -2.44 -1.06 -4.97
N PHE A 98 -1.80 -1.24 -6.14
CA PHE A 98 -1.91 -2.41 -7.01
C PHE A 98 -0.50 -2.84 -7.42
N LEU A 99 -0.08 -3.99 -6.92
CA LEU A 99 1.33 -4.38 -6.91
C LEU A 99 1.52 -5.84 -7.36
N VAL A 100 2.66 -6.11 -7.95
CA VAL A 100 3.16 -7.47 -8.15
C VAL A 100 4.27 -7.72 -7.15
N ASN A 101 4.15 -8.80 -6.40
CA ASN A 101 5.04 -9.17 -5.30
C ASN A 101 5.82 -10.44 -5.61
N ALA A 102 7.06 -10.48 -5.17
CA ALA A 102 7.85 -11.68 -5.00
C ALA A 102 7.87 -12.05 -3.51
N ARG A 103 7.55 -13.30 -3.19
CA ARG A 103 7.48 -13.81 -1.82
C ARG A 103 8.39 -15.02 -1.62
N LEU A 104 9.24 -14.95 -0.62
CA LEU A 104 10.00 -16.08 -0.09
C LEU A 104 9.30 -16.59 1.16
N GLN A 105 9.07 -17.89 1.26
CA GLN A 105 8.32 -18.50 2.34
C GLN A 105 8.96 -19.80 2.82
N ALA A 106 8.73 -20.16 4.08
CA ALA A 106 9.12 -21.49 4.58
C ALA A 106 8.24 -22.58 3.95
N PRO A 107 8.73 -23.83 3.89
CA PRO A 107 8.00 -24.94 3.31
C PRO A 107 6.63 -25.18 3.95
N LYS A 108 5.67 -25.65 3.14
CA LYS A 108 4.28 -25.87 3.54
C LYS A 108 4.05 -26.87 4.67
N ASN A 109 4.97 -27.82 4.83
CA ASN A 109 4.90 -28.84 5.88
C ASN A 109 5.11 -28.29 7.29
N TRP A 110 5.50 -27.01 7.40
CA TRP A 110 5.64 -26.33 8.68
C TRP A 110 4.29 -25.78 9.12
N LYS A 111 3.89 -26.08 10.35
CA LYS A 111 2.68 -25.52 10.96
C LYS A 111 2.79 -24.00 11.10
N PHE A 112 3.98 -23.50 11.37
CA PHE A 112 4.35 -22.11 11.42
C PHE A 112 5.26 -21.79 10.23
N SER A 113 4.80 -21.01 9.28
CA SER A 113 5.50 -20.71 8.04
C SER A 113 5.80 -19.21 7.94
N PRO A 114 6.99 -18.76 8.33
CA PRO A 114 7.41 -17.37 8.12
C PRO A 114 7.62 -17.08 6.64
N TYR A 115 7.43 -15.82 6.26
CA TYR A 115 7.67 -15.34 4.91
C TYR A 115 8.13 -13.89 4.91
N ILE A 116 8.82 -13.53 3.83
CA ILE A 116 9.22 -12.17 3.51
C ILE A 116 8.99 -11.92 2.02
N GLY A 117 8.69 -10.70 1.65
CA GLY A 117 8.50 -10.35 0.25
C GLY A 117 8.71 -8.89 -0.03
N ALA A 118 8.75 -8.61 -1.33
CA ALA A 118 8.80 -7.24 -1.85
C ALA A 118 7.99 -7.16 -3.13
N GLY A 119 7.48 -5.98 -3.42
CA GLY A 119 6.65 -5.74 -4.60
C GLY A 119 6.81 -4.34 -5.16
N VAL A 120 6.41 -4.22 -6.43
CA VAL A 120 6.41 -2.96 -7.17
C VAL A 120 5.14 -2.84 -7.99
N GLY A 121 4.71 -1.61 -8.25
CA GLY A 121 3.53 -1.32 -9.07
C GLY A 121 3.12 0.13 -8.96
N GLY A 122 1.84 0.38 -8.88
CA GLY A 122 1.25 1.71 -8.72
C GLY A 122 0.44 1.83 -7.44
N ALA A 123 0.16 3.05 -7.06
CA ALA A 123 -0.83 3.39 -6.05
C ALA A 123 -1.66 4.57 -6.53
N ALA A 124 -2.99 4.44 -6.53
CA ALA A 124 -3.87 5.58 -6.67
C ALA A 124 -3.93 6.29 -5.31
N SER A 125 -3.34 7.49 -5.26
CA SER A 125 -3.36 8.36 -4.08
C SER A 125 -4.51 9.33 -4.24
N ILE A 126 -5.49 9.25 -3.33
CA ILE A 126 -6.74 9.99 -3.37
C ILE A 126 -6.75 10.92 -2.17
N ILE A 127 -7.07 12.18 -2.40
CA ILE A 127 -7.42 13.14 -1.35
C ILE A 127 -8.90 13.49 -1.50
N ASP A 128 -9.61 13.42 -0.40
CA ASP A 128 -11.00 13.87 -0.31
C ASP A 128 -11.09 14.90 0.81
N SER A 129 -11.39 16.12 0.45
CA SER A 129 -11.42 17.27 1.35
C SER A 129 -12.78 17.91 1.37
N ASP A 130 -13.42 17.88 2.52
CA ASP A 130 -14.64 18.66 2.77
C ASP A 130 -14.32 20.12 3.06
N HIS A 131 -13.32 20.37 3.92
CA HIS A 131 -12.87 21.70 4.29
C HIS A 131 -11.39 21.73 4.64
N ILE A 132 -10.60 22.50 3.89
CA ILE A 132 -9.25 22.93 4.29
C ILE A 132 -9.26 24.46 4.34
N VAL A 133 -9.29 25.02 5.54
CA VAL A 133 -9.35 26.48 5.73
C VAL A 133 -7.96 27.01 5.99
N MET A 134 -7.48 27.89 5.11
CA MET A 134 -6.23 28.63 5.25
C MET A 134 -6.49 30.12 5.04
N SER A 135 -6.27 30.96 6.07
CA SER A 135 -6.33 32.43 5.98
C SER A 135 -7.54 32.93 5.19
N ASP A 136 -8.76 32.55 5.58
CA ASP A 136 -10.03 32.91 4.92
C ASP A 136 -10.31 32.25 3.55
N THR A 137 -9.45 31.34 3.09
CA THR A 137 -9.71 30.55 1.88
C THR A 137 -10.12 29.14 2.26
N ASP A 138 -11.29 28.70 1.81
CA ASP A 138 -11.80 27.35 1.98
C ASP A 138 -11.56 26.56 0.68
N VAL A 139 -10.90 25.42 0.80
CA VAL A 139 -10.57 24.52 -0.32
C VAL A 139 -11.31 23.22 -0.11
N HIS A 140 -12.04 22.79 -1.12
CA HIS A 140 -12.73 21.51 -1.14
C HIS A 140 -12.54 20.81 -2.48
N GLY A 141 -12.72 19.50 -2.50
CA GLY A 141 -12.66 18.70 -3.71
C GLY A 141 -12.06 17.32 -3.46
N SER A 142 -12.23 16.47 -4.44
CA SER A 142 -11.66 15.14 -4.48
C SER A 142 -10.88 14.96 -5.78
N ASP A 143 -9.64 14.51 -5.67
CA ASP A 143 -8.80 14.20 -6.83
C ASP A 143 -7.92 12.98 -6.54
N ALA A 144 -7.49 12.31 -7.61
CA ALA A 144 -6.70 11.09 -7.53
C ALA A 144 -5.54 11.15 -8.52
N ASP A 145 -4.36 10.78 -8.06
CA ASP A 145 -3.17 10.62 -8.89
C ASP A 145 -2.60 9.21 -8.75
N VAL A 146 -2.18 8.63 -9.88
CA VAL A 146 -1.57 7.30 -9.91
C VAL A 146 -0.07 7.44 -9.97
N VAL A 147 0.57 7.02 -8.90
CA VAL A 147 2.02 7.15 -8.74
C VAL A 147 2.71 5.80 -8.63
N PHE A 148 4.00 5.75 -8.92
CA PHE A 148 4.82 4.56 -8.69
C PHE A 148 4.86 4.23 -7.19
N ALA A 149 4.68 2.94 -6.86
CA ALA A 149 4.77 2.45 -5.50
C ALA A 149 5.61 1.17 -5.42
N TRP A 150 6.25 0.98 -4.27
CA TRP A 150 6.91 -0.26 -3.92
C TRP A 150 6.64 -0.60 -2.47
N GLN A 151 6.74 -1.87 -2.13
CA GLN A 151 6.55 -2.35 -0.77
C GLN A 151 7.53 -3.43 -0.38
N GLY A 152 7.77 -3.55 0.92
CA GLY A 152 8.38 -4.69 1.56
C GLY A 152 7.45 -5.22 2.64
N PHE A 153 7.37 -6.53 2.82
CA PHE A 153 6.54 -7.12 3.85
C PHE A 153 7.19 -8.36 4.46
N ALA A 154 6.85 -8.62 5.70
CA ALA A 154 7.26 -9.82 6.41
C ALA A 154 6.13 -10.29 7.32
N GLY A 155 5.97 -11.59 7.45
CA GLY A 155 4.91 -12.15 8.25
C GLY A 155 5.09 -13.63 8.52
N PHE A 156 4.07 -14.21 9.10
CA PHE A 156 4.00 -15.66 9.29
C PHE A 156 2.58 -16.15 9.08
N ARG A 157 2.47 -17.39 8.68
CA ARG A 157 1.23 -18.14 8.51
C ARG A 157 1.20 -19.31 9.48
N ILE A 158 0.06 -19.51 10.13
CA ILE A 158 -0.27 -20.70 10.91
C ILE A 158 -1.30 -21.48 10.11
N ALA A 159 -0.98 -22.73 9.77
CA ALA A 159 -1.91 -23.61 9.09
C ALA A 159 -3.01 -24.04 10.06
N LEU A 160 -4.27 -23.76 9.69
CA LEU A 160 -5.47 -24.24 10.40
C LEU A 160 -5.86 -25.64 9.88
N ASN A 161 -5.77 -25.81 8.56
CA ASN A 161 -5.90 -27.08 7.86
C ASN A 161 -5.12 -27.02 6.53
N ASP A 162 -5.26 -28.01 5.67
CA ASP A 162 -4.52 -28.11 4.40
C ASP A 162 -4.84 -26.96 3.43
N ALA A 163 -6.07 -26.43 3.50
CA ALA A 163 -6.55 -25.38 2.61
C ALA A 163 -6.49 -23.98 3.24
N MET A 164 -6.54 -23.83 4.54
CA MET A 164 -6.74 -22.54 5.23
C MET A 164 -5.61 -22.25 6.20
N GLY A 165 -5.27 -20.98 6.31
CA GLY A 165 -4.32 -20.46 7.28
C GLY A 165 -4.69 -19.05 7.75
N VAL A 166 -4.16 -18.69 8.90
CA VAL A 166 -4.24 -17.35 9.48
C VAL A 166 -2.83 -16.89 9.87
N GLY A 167 -2.57 -15.62 9.80
CA GLY A 167 -1.26 -15.09 10.16
C GLY A 167 -1.28 -13.61 10.47
N PHE A 168 -0.09 -13.09 10.71
CA PHE A 168 0.16 -11.68 10.86
C PHE A 168 1.19 -11.23 9.86
N GLU A 169 1.02 -10.03 9.33
CA GLU A 169 1.91 -9.41 8.37
C GLU A 169 2.18 -7.96 8.75
N TYR A 170 3.44 -7.60 8.78
CA TYR A 170 3.91 -6.24 8.76
C TYR A 170 4.26 -5.85 7.32
N ARG A 171 3.90 -4.63 6.93
CA ARG A 171 4.13 -4.11 5.59
C ARG A 171 4.59 -2.66 5.65
N TYR A 172 5.59 -2.35 4.86
CA TYR A 172 6.02 -1.01 4.56
C TYR A 172 5.71 -0.71 3.09
N LEU A 173 4.93 0.33 2.84
CA LEU A 173 4.60 0.85 1.51
C LEU A 173 5.19 2.23 1.34
N ALA A 174 5.88 2.47 0.22
CA ALA A 174 6.31 3.79 -0.20
C ALA A 174 5.72 4.11 -1.57
N ALA A 175 5.01 5.23 -1.66
CA ALA A 175 4.49 5.77 -2.91
C ALA A 175 5.23 7.06 -3.28
N SER A 176 5.42 7.28 -4.57
CA SER A 176 6.04 8.48 -5.11
C SER A 176 5.17 9.70 -4.84
N ARG A 177 5.63 10.85 -5.25
CA ARG A 177 4.99 12.14 -4.99
C ARG A 177 3.70 12.28 -5.80
N PRO A 178 2.51 12.28 -5.18
CA PRO A 178 1.26 12.59 -5.87
C PRO A 178 1.10 14.10 -6.07
N THR A 179 0.41 14.45 -7.14
CA THR A 179 0.02 15.82 -7.45
C THR A 179 -1.48 15.85 -7.70
N TRP A 180 -2.21 16.68 -6.97
CA TRP A 180 -3.65 16.82 -7.10
C TRP A 180 -4.04 18.19 -7.61
N LYS A 181 -5.18 18.25 -8.29
CA LYS A 181 -5.83 19.50 -8.69
C LYS A 181 -6.82 19.90 -7.60
N ALA A 182 -6.67 21.10 -7.08
CA ALA A 182 -7.59 21.68 -6.11
C ALA A 182 -8.45 22.75 -6.77
N GLU A 183 -9.73 22.78 -6.43
CA GLU A 183 -10.68 23.81 -6.87
C GLU A 183 -10.88 24.83 -5.75
N PHE A 184 -10.95 26.11 -6.12
CA PHE A 184 -11.26 27.18 -5.16
C PHE A 184 -12.77 27.28 -4.93
N ALA A 185 -13.17 27.50 -3.69
CA ALA A 185 -14.57 27.83 -3.37
C ALA A 185 -15.06 29.15 -4.00
N PHE A 186 -14.14 30.06 -4.32
CA PHE A 186 -14.42 31.35 -4.95
C PHE A 186 -13.42 31.60 -6.09
N GLY A 187 -13.75 31.16 -7.32
CA GLY A 187 -12.96 31.49 -8.50
C GLY A 187 -13.03 30.42 -9.60
N THR A 188 -12.68 30.80 -10.81
CA THR A 188 -12.67 29.93 -12.00
C THR A 188 -11.26 29.37 -12.26
N GLY A 189 -10.54 28.92 -11.24
CA GLY A 189 -9.17 28.40 -11.39
C GLY A 189 -9.02 27.03 -10.74
N THR A 190 -8.43 26.07 -11.46
CA THR A 190 -7.86 24.85 -10.88
C THR A 190 -6.37 25.09 -10.68
N ASP A 191 -5.86 24.79 -9.51
CA ASP A 191 -4.46 24.88 -9.22
C ASP A 191 -3.95 23.56 -8.62
N THR A 192 -2.64 23.36 -8.57
CA THR A 192 -2.02 22.08 -8.17
C THR A 192 -1.55 22.10 -6.73
N MET A 193 -1.75 20.97 -6.05
CA MET A 193 -1.19 20.66 -4.73
C MET A 193 -0.25 19.48 -4.85
N GLY A 194 1.02 19.70 -4.58
CA GLY A 194 2.07 18.68 -4.64
C GLY A 194 2.50 18.21 -3.26
N PHE A 195 2.45 16.91 -3.04
CA PHE A 195 2.91 16.30 -1.78
C PHE A 195 4.27 15.63 -1.92
N GLY A 196 4.93 15.40 -0.81
CA GLY A 196 6.12 14.59 -0.74
C GLY A 196 5.84 13.11 -0.96
N ARG A 197 6.89 12.28 -0.85
CA ARG A 197 6.76 10.83 -0.87
C ARG A 197 5.96 10.38 0.36
N THR A 198 4.97 9.50 0.17
CA THR A 198 4.22 8.90 1.27
C THR A 198 4.85 7.58 1.70
N GLN A 199 4.90 7.35 3.00
CA GLN A 199 5.46 6.15 3.62
C GLN A 199 4.47 5.66 4.67
N THR A 200 4.02 4.41 4.53
CA THR A 200 2.99 3.84 5.39
C THR A 200 3.44 2.49 5.94
N HIS A 201 3.35 2.33 7.25
CA HIS A 201 3.53 1.07 7.96
C HIS A 201 2.17 0.48 8.27
N SER A 202 1.99 -0.81 8.00
CA SER A 202 0.73 -1.51 8.27
C SER A 202 0.99 -2.79 9.05
N PHE A 203 0.05 -3.13 9.92
CA PHE A 203 0.02 -4.38 10.68
C PHE A 203 -1.34 -5.02 10.47
N SER A 204 -1.37 -6.21 9.89
CA SER A 204 -2.59 -6.87 9.46
C SER A 204 -2.68 -8.30 9.94
N VAL A 205 -3.90 -8.75 10.19
CA VAL A 205 -4.25 -10.17 10.23
C VAL A 205 -4.48 -10.61 8.79
N VAL A 206 -3.89 -11.74 8.42
CA VAL A 206 -3.97 -12.30 7.07
C VAL A 206 -4.70 -13.62 7.11
N PHE A 207 -5.66 -13.80 6.23
CA PHE A 207 -6.34 -15.06 5.94
C PHE A 207 -5.84 -15.59 4.60
N ASP A 208 -5.51 -16.86 4.54
CA ASP A 208 -4.92 -17.53 3.37
C ASP A 208 -5.75 -18.74 3.00
N TRP A 209 -6.13 -18.87 1.73
CA TRP A 209 -6.86 -20.01 1.15
C TRP A 209 -6.07 -20.58 -0.01
N ARG A 210 -5.95 -21.91 -0.04
CA ARG A 210 -5.20 -22.68 -1.06
C ARG A 210 -6.17 -23.59 -1.81
N PHE A 211 -5.96 -23.69 -3.10
CA PHE A 211 -6.83 -24.43 -4.03
C PHE A 211 -6.07 -25.56 -4.71
#